data_3b279b2038cb8b0d91d9da7b6eddc003
#
_entry.id   3b279b2038cb8b0d91d9da7b6eddc003
#
_cell.length_a   1.000
_cell.length_b   1.000
_cell.length_c   1.000
_cell.angle_alpha   90.00
_cell.angle_beta   90.00
_cell.angle_gamma   90.00
#
_symmetry.space_group_name_H-M   'P 1'
#
loop_
_entity.id
_entity.type
_entity.pdbx_description
1 polymer ?
#
loop_
_entity_poly.entity_id
_entity_poly.type
_entity_poly.pdbx_seq_one_letter_code
_entity_poly.pdbx_strand_id
1 'polypeptide(L)'
;MEYEVTIGIPVYNVEKYIRIALESVLSQTFQSIEILICDDCGTDSSIDIVREYQLSHRRGSDIRIVRQPYNKGIGEARNLLIDSAKGHYIYFMDADDAITENAISLLYDNIQKYHADIVYASHNRIEEFDGQVKVKPIAYPSKMFLKEDEFACWAYEKYGRIEATTWNILIDINVFRKNNIHYKPINFWEDMTTTIDLPTYVQRVVLLPDITYQYHCRYGSLSNFQKRDRISKDEIQNTIRAMEMVKGNSGRMKDKPYYPKRCLKVMMTCFYMACSIIRNRKITQPPFSDREIRDLMASPLGFTEILDFKTAKWTNLALYMLGVLPPGLSVLLIHIIGKQRRLI
;
A
#
# COMPACT_ATOMS: atom_id res chain seq x y z
N MET A 1 -9.80 -21.77 -12.72
CA MET A 1 -9.25 -21.59 -11.36
C MET A 1 -10.09 -22.41 -10.40
N GLU A 2 -9.55 -22.78 -9.25
CA GLU A 2 -10.20 -23.70 -8.30
C GLU A 2 -11.15 -22.96 -7.35
N TYR A 3 -10.88 -21.67 -7.10
CA TYR A 3 -11.65 -20.79 -6.24
C TYR A 3 -12.01 -19.47 -6.95
N GLU A 4 -13.06 -18.79 -6.47
CA GLU A 4 -13.37 -17.45 -6.93
C GLU A 4 -12.45 -16.41 -6.30
N VAL A 5 -12.21 -16.50 -4.99
CA VAL A 5 -11.41 -15.52 -4.24
C VAL A 5 -10.30 -16.23 -3.47
N THR A 6 -9.07 -15.70 -3.57
CA THR A 6 -7.99 -16.00 -2.64
C THR A 6 -7.87 -14.87 -1.63
N ILE A 7 -8.01 -15.17 -0.33
CA ILE A 7 -7.59 -14.27 0.76
C ILE A 7 -6.13 -14.56 1.06
N GLY A 8 -5.25 -13.62 0.73
CA GLY A 8 -3.81 -13.74 0.93
C GLY A 8 -3.37 -13.06 2.22
N ILE A 9 -2.77 -13.81 3.15
CA ILE A 9 -2.36 -13.33 4.47
C ILE A 9 -0.87 -13.58 4.67
N PRO A 10 -0.02 -12.54 4.67
CA PRO A 10 1.39 -12.67 5.05
C PRO A 10 1.50 -12.81 6.57
N VAL A 11 2.29 -13.78 7.04
CA VAL A 11 2.43 -14.10 8.48
C VAL A 11 3.90 -14.05 8.90
N TYR A 12 4.20 -13.16 9.86
CA TYR A 12 5.50 -13.05 10.49
C TYR A 12 5.38 -12.51 11.92
N ASN A 13 5.63 -13.35 12.93
CA ASN A 13 5.62 -13.00 14.37
C ASN A 13 4.34 -12.27 14.85
N VAL A 14 3.18 -12.90 14.63
CA VAL A 14 1.85 -12.37 14.93
C VAL A 14 1.01 -13.31 15.82
N GLU A 15 1.63 -14.17 16.62
CA GLU A 15 0.95 -15.18 17.44
C GLU A 15 -0.17 -14.62 18.33
N LYS A 16 -0.02 -13.34 18.77
CA LYS A 16 -1.00 -12.66 19.63
C LYS A 16 -2.29 -12.28 18.90
N TYR A 17 -2.25 -12.21 17.58
CA TYR A 17 -3.33 -11.60 16.76
C TYR A 17 -3.93 -12.58 15.75
N ILE A 18 -3.13 -13.53 15.27
CA ILE A 18 -3.49 -14.42 14.15
C ILE A 18 -4.80 -15.18 14.36
N ARG A 19 -5.18 -15.50 15.60
CA ARG A 19 -6.47 -16.17 15.89
C ARG A 19 -7.65 -15.32 15.48
N ILE A 20 -7.65 -14.03 15.81
CA ILE A 20 -8.73 -13.09 15.46
C ILE A 20 -8.82 -12.95 13.93
N ALA A 21 -7.67 -12.84 13.28
CA ALA A 21 -7.61 -12.77 11.81
C ALA A 21 -8.20 -14.03 11.16
N LEU A 22 -7.77 -15.23 11.61
CA LEU A 22 -8.28 -16.51 11.10
C LEU A 22 -9.78 -16.67 11.33
N GLU A 23 -10.28 -16.36 12.53
CA GLU A 23 -11.71 -16.43 12.83
C GLU A 23 -12.52 -15.52 11.89
N SER A 24 -12.04 -14.30 11.63
CA SER A 24 -12.72 -13.37 10.73
C SER A 24 -12.79 -13.85 9.28
N VAL A 25 -11.76 -14.53 8.77
CA VAL A 25 -11.78 -15.08 7.41
C VAL A 25 -12.53 -16.41 7.31
N LEU A 26 -12.47 -17.23 8.34
CA LEU A 26 -13.18 -18.52 8.41
C LEU A 26 -14.70 -18.36 8.60
N SER A 27 -15.15 -17.21 9.16
CA SER A 27 -16.56 -16.86 9.32
C SER A 27 -17.18 -16.22 8.09
N GLN A 28 -16.45 -16.02 7.01
CA GLN A 28 -16.99 -15.40 5.79
C GLN A 28 -18.20 -16.17 5.25
N THR A 29 -19.25 -15.43 4.90
CA THR A 29 -20.49 -15.97 4.31
C THR A 29 -20.28 -16.47 2.89
N PHE A 30 -19.33 -15.92 2.16
CA PHE A 30 -18.93 -16.37 0.82
C PHE A 30 -18.18 -17.70 0.89
N GLN A 31 -18.55 -18.66 0.04
CA GLN A 31 -18.06 -20.03 0.17
C GLN A 31 -16.82 -20.35 -0.66
N SER A 32 -16.71 -19.83 -1.89
CA SER A 32 -15.62 -20.15 -2.81
C SER A 32 -14.35 -19.34 -2.50
N ILE A 33 -13.75 -19.60 -1.34
CA ILE A 33 -12.57 -18.89 -0.82
C ILE A 33 -11.42 -19.87 -0.61
N GLU A 34 -10.25 -19.55 -1.16
CA GLU A 34 -8.96 -20.05 -0.70
C GLU A 34 -8.41 -19.11 0.38
N ILE A 35 -8.01 -19.62 1.53
CA ILE A 35 -7.28 -18.88 2.57
C ILE A 35 -5.80 -19.22 2.42
N LEU A 36 -5.05 -18.35 1.77
CA LEU A 36 -3.64 -18.57 1.45
C LEU A 36 -2.75 -17.82 2.44
N ILE A 37 -2.06 -18.60 3.27
CA ILE A 37 -1.13 -18.09 4.29
C ILE A 37 0.30 -18.12 3.72
N CYS A 38 1.01 -17.00 3.78
CA CYS A 38 2.44 -16.98 3.50
C CYS A 38 3.23 -16.96 4.81
N ASP A 39 3.90 -18.07 5.13
CA ASP A 39 4.88 -18.17 6.21
C ASP A 39 6.18 -17.46 5.80
N ASP A 40 6.43 -16.27 6.31
CA ASP A 40 7.66 -15.50 6.09
C ASP A 40 8.73 -15.82 7.16
N CYS A 41 8.77 -17.07 7.62
CA CYS A 41 9.77 -17.62 8.56
C CYS A 41 9.81 -16.88 9.91
N GLY A 42 8.63 -16.64 10.51
CA GLY A 42 8.53 -16.17 11.89
C GLY A 42 9.12 -17.17 12.90
N THR A 43 9.46 -16.67 14.08
CA THR A 43 10.10 -17.45 15.15
C THR A 43 9.16 -17.74 16.33
N ASP A 44 7.91 -17.25 16.23
CA ASP A 44 6.86 -17.47 17.23
C ASP A 44 5.91 -18.62 16.83
N SER A 45 4.83 -18.82 17.56
CA SER A 45 3.85 -19.88 17.34
C SER A 45 2.78 -19.55 16.28
N SER A 46 2.93 -18.47 15.48
CA SER A 46 1.91 -18.04 14.51
C SER A 46 1.49 -19.15 13.56
N ILE A 47 2.45 -19.85 12.97
CA ILE A 47 2.18 -20.91 11.97
C ILE A 47 1.63 -22.18 12.61
N ASP A 48 1.99 -22.48 13.85
CA ASP A 48 1.42 -23.62 14.56
C ASP A 48 -0.07 -23.37 14.89
N ILE A 49 -0.43 -22.14 15.20
CA ILE A 49 -1.83 -21.73 15.35
C ILE A 49 -2.59 -21.89 14.01
N VAL A 50 -2.02 -21.47 12.90
CA VAL A 50 -2.64 -21.69 11.56
C VAL A 50 -2.88 -23.16 11.29
N ARG A 51 -1.91 -24.03 11.60
CA ARG A 51 -2.04 -25.49 11.44
C ARG A 51 -3.10 -26.09 12.33
N GLU A 52 -3.25 -25.60 13.57
CA GLU A 52 -4.33 -25.99 14.46
C GLU A 52 -5.70 -25.76 13.81
N TYR A 53 -5.95 -24.54 13.24
CA TYR A 53 -7.19 -24.24 12.53
C TYR A 53 -7.35 -25.07 11.25
N GLN A 54 -6.26 -25.30 10.51
CA GLN A 54 -6.28 -26.14 9.31
C GLN A 54 -6.76 -27.58 9.62
N LEU A 55 -6.43 -28.11 10.79
CA LEU A 55 -6.77 -29.48 11.19
C LEU A 55 -8.14 -29.56 11.90
N SER A 56 -8.55 -28.53 12.63
CA SER A 56 -9.70 -28.61 13.54
C SER A 56 -10.95 -27.84 13.05
N HIS A 57 -10.80 -26.80 12.20
CA HIS A 57 -11.94 -26.00 11.77
C HIS A 57 -12.66 -26.65 10.59
N ARG A 58 -14.01 -26.50 10.51
CA ARG A 58 -14.84 -27.05 9.43
C ARG A 58 -14.40 -26.59 8.01
N ARG A 59 -13.80 -25.41 7.90
CA ARG A 59 -13.21 -24.85 6.67
C ARG A 59 -11.69 -24.93 6.67
N GLY A 60 -11.10 -25.80 7.48
CA GLY A 60 -9.65 -25.98 7.55
C GLY A 60 -9.03 -26.43 6.22
N SER A 61 -9.79 -27.18 5.41
CA SER A 61 -9.39 -27.58 4.05
C SER A 61 -9.20 -26.41 3.07
N ASP A 62 -9.82 -25.24 3.34
CA ASP A 62 -9.67 -24.04 2.53
C ASP A 62 -8.36 -23.30 2.84
N ILE A 63 -7.69 -23.65 3.95
CA ILE A 63 -6.41 -23.05 4.37
C ILE A 63 -5.27 -23.76 3.65
N ARG A 64 -4.45 -22.99 2.94
CA ARG A 64 -3.20 -23.46 2.33
C ARG A 64 -2.03 -22.59 2.78
N ILE A 65 -0.93 -23.23 3.16
CA ILE A 65 0.28 -22.55 3.63
C ILE A 65 1.34 -22.67 2.53
N VAL A 66 1.92 -21.53 2.14
CA VAL A 66 3.15 -21.43 1.35
C VAL A 66 4.22 -20.80 2.21
N ARG A 67 5.49 -21.16 1.98
CA ARG A 67 6.58 -20.73 2.84
C ARG A 67 7.70 -20.10 2.04
N GLN A 68 8.23 -18.98 2.53
CA GLN A 68 9.47 -18.38 2.08
C GLN A 68 10.68 -19.24 2.55
N PRO A 69 11.80 -19.28 1.83
CA PRO A 69 12.99 -20.01 2.28
C PRO A 69 13.65 -19.37 3.53
N TYR A 70 13.45 -18.09 3.74
CA TYR A 70 13.85 -17.28 4.89
C TYR A 70 12.99 -16.00 4.90
N ASN A 71 13.04 -15.22 5.98
CA ASN A 71 12.32 -13.94 6.03
C ASN A 71 12.82 -13.01 4.91
N LYS A 72 11.93 -12.71 3.96
CA LYS A 72 12.18 -11.79 2.84
C LYS A 72 11.40 -10.48 2.96
N GLY A 73 10.55 -10.37 3.97
CA GLY A 73 9.70 -9.22 4.22
C GLY A 73 8.37 -9.24 3.49
N ILE A 74 7.49 -8.35 3.90
CA ILE A 74 6.07 -8.32 3.52
C ILE A 74 5.85 -8.17 2.01
N GLY A 75 6.71 -7.42 1.30
CA GLY A 75 6.61 -7.27 -0.16
C GLY A 75 6.79 -8.60 -0.90
N GLU A 76 7.83 -9.36 -0.55
CA GLU A 76 8.09 -10.68 -1.14
C GLU A 76 7.05 -11.71 -0.70
N ALA A 77 6.52 -11.62 0.53
CA ALA A 77 5.41 -12.46 0.96
C ALA A 77 4.16 -12.22 0.11
N ARG A 78 3.82 -10.95 -0.20
CA ARG A 78 2.71 -10.64 -1.12
C ARG A 78 2.97 -11.13 -2.55
N ASN A 79 4.21 -11.05 -3.05
CA ASN A 79 4.58 -11.62 -4.35
C ASN A 79 4.32 -13.12 -4.38
N LEU A 80 4.79 -13.86 -3.36
CA LEU A 80 4.55 -15.30 -3.25
C LEU A 80 3.06 -15.65 -3.18
N LEU A 81 2.25 -14.81 -2.51
CA LEU A 81 0.80 -14.96 -2.47
C LEU A 81 0.16 -14.77 -3.86
N ILE A 82 0.57 -13.74 -4.64
CA ILE A 82 0.09 -13.53 -6.01
C ILE A 82 0.43 -14.72 -6.91
N ASP A 83 1.67 -15.22 -6.83
CA ASP A 83 2.14 -16.31 -7.67
C ASP A 83 1.44 -17.62 -7.34
N SER A 84 1.14 -17.85 -6.05
CA SER A 84 0.57 -19.08 -5.54
C SER A 84 -0.96 -19.12 -5.54
N ALA A 85 -1.64 -17.98 -5.63
CA ALA A 85 -3.08 -17.89 -5.55
C ALA A 85 -3.81 -18.67 -6.64
N LYS A 86 -4.88 -19.39 -6.26
CA LYS A 86 -5.73 -20.20 -7.13
C LYS A 86 -7.07 -19.53 -7.47
N GLY A 87 -7.40 -18.44 -6.82
CA GLY A 87 -8.62 -17.64 -7.07
C GLY A 87 -8.55 -16.80 -8.34
N HIS A 88 -9.71 -16.45 -8.88
CA HIS A 88 -9.84 -15.45 -9.94
C HIS A 88 -9.51 -14.04 -9.43
N TYR A 89 -9.86 -13.78 -8.18
CA TYR A 89 -9.62 -12.52 -7.48
C TYR A 89 -8.71 -12.74 -6.29
N ILE A 90 -7.93 -11.74 -5.94
CA ILE A 90 -7.11 -11.72 -4.73
C ILE A 90 -7.57 -10.60 -3.80
N TYR A 91 -7.66 -10.92 -2.51
CA TYR A 91 -7.91 -10.00 -1.41
C TYR A 91 -6.81 -10.13 -0.40
N PHE A 92 -6.05 -9.07 -0.16
CA PHE A 92 -5.02 -9.08 0.88
C PHE A 92 -5.60 -8.65 2.23
N MET A 93 -5.11 -9.30 3.27
CA MET A 93 -5.41 -8.98 4.65
C MET A 93 -4.14 -9.10 5.50
N ASP A 94 -3.91 -8.13 6.38
CA ASP A 94 -2.81 -8.23 7.34
C ASP A 94 -3.21 -9.16 8.50
N ALA A 95 -2.24 -9.93 9.02
CA ALA A 95 -2.50 -11.03 9.97
C ALA A 95 -2.82 -10.56 11.40
N ASP A 96 -2.81 -9.25 11.65
CA ASP A 96 -3.16 -8.61 12.91
C ASP A 96 -4.45 -7.78 12.86
N ASP A 97 -5.19 -7.89 11.75
CA ASP A 97 -6.45 -7.20 11.49
C ASP A 97 -7.65 -8.16 11.42
N ALA A 98 -8.85 -7.65 11.17
CA ALA A 98 -10.06 -8.43 11.01
C ALA A 98 -10.99 -7.87 9.92
N ILE A 99 -11.83 -8.73 9.35
CA ILE A 99 -12.85 -8.36 8.37
C ILE A 99 -14.26 -8.71 8.84
N THR A 100 -15.27 -8.00 8.33
CA THR A 100 -16.68 -8.34 8.63
C THR A 100 -17.08 -9.63 7.93
N GLU A 101 -18.06 -10.37 8.46
CA GLU A 101 -18.50 -11.68 7.95
C GLU A 101 -18.96 -11.66 6.48
N ASN A 102 -19.46 -10.52 6.00
CA ASN A 102 -19.95 -10.33 4.64
C ASN A 102 -18.95 -9.58 3.72
N ALA A 103 -17.73 -9.34 4.17
CA ALA A 103 -16.75 -8.53 3.42
C ALA A 103 -16.53 -9.08 2.00
N ILE A 104 -16.22 -10.37 1.89
CA ILE A 104 -15.90 -10.98 0.60
C ILE A 104 -17.15 -11.08 -0.29
N SER A 105 -18.32 -11.44 0.23
CA SER A 105 -19.54 -11.49 -0.59
C SER A 105 -19.90 -10.10 -1.15
N LEU A 106 -19.83 -9.06 -0.32
CA LEU A 106 -20.11 -7.69 -0.75
C LEU A 106 -19.17 -7.23 -1.88
N LEU A 107 -17.88 -7.46 -1.71
CA LEU A 107 -16.87 -7.08 -2.71
C LEU A 107 -17.06 -7.92 -4.00
N TYR A 108 -17.29 -9.23 -3.87
CA TYR A 108 -17.49 -10.14 -5.00
C TYR A 108 -18.76 -9.80 -5.80
N ASP A 109 -19.89 -9.53 -5.15
CA ASP A 109 -21.12 -9.15 -5.83
C ASP A 109 -20.92 -7.86 -6.66
N ASN A 110 -20.18 -6.90 -6.13
CA ASN A 110 -19.89 -5.65 -6.82
C ASN A 110 -18.91 -5.83 -7.98
N ILE A 111 -17.85 -6.65 -7.82
CA ILE A 111 -16.90 -6.89 -8.90
C ILE A 111 -17.55 -7.60 -10.08
N GLN A 112 -18.44 -8.57 -9.80
CA GLN A 112 -19.23 -9.28 -10.81
C GLN A 112 -20.27 -8.35 -11.49
N LYS A 113 -21.07 -7.64 -10.70
CA LYS A 113 -22.13 -6.76 -11.19
C LYS A 113 -21.61 -5.70 -12.18
N TYR A 114 -20.44 -5.14 -11.88
CA TYR A 114 -19.89 -4.04 -12.69
C TYR A 114 -18.76 -4.49 -13.62
N HIS A 115 -18.42 -5.79 -13.64
CA HIS A 115 -17.26 -6.32 -14.34
C HIS A 115 -16.01 -5.47 -14.03
N ALA A 116 -15.80 -5.22 -12.75
CA ALA A 116 -14.75 -4.34 -12.30
C ALA A 116 -13.41 -5.06 -12.21
N ASP A 117 -12.31 -4.33 -12.44
CA ASP A 117 -10.94 -4.82 -12.21
C ASP A 117 -10.61 -4.81 -10.72
N ILE A 118 -11.18 -3.81 -10.01
CA ILE A 118 -10.96 -3.59 -8.57
C ILE A 118 -12.23 -3.07 -7.89
N VAL A 119 -12.46 -3.57 -6.67
CA VAL A 119 -13.44 -3.00 -5.72
C VAL A 119 -12.71 -2.63 -4.44
N TYR A 120 -12.83 -1.36 -4.03
CA TYR A 120 -12.36 -0.83 -2.75
C TYR A 120 -13.52 -0.75 -1.77
N ALA A 121 -13.32 -1.14 -0.52
CA ALA A 121 -14.27 -0.89 0.55
C ALA A 121 -13.66 -0.04 1.66
N SER A 122 -14.53 0.54 2.49
CA SER A 122 -14.16 1.40 3.61
C SER A 122 -13.72 0.58 4.83
N HIS A 123 -13.06 1.23 5.79
CA HIS A 123 -12.55 0.56 6.97
C HIS A 123 -12.65 1.42 8.22
N ASN A 124 -12.59 0.78 9.38
CA ASN A 124 -12.32 1.44 10.64
C ASN A 124 -10.82 1.43 10.94
N ARG A 125 -10.27 2.58 11.28
CA ARG A 125 -8.96 2.68 11.90
C ARG A 125 -9.16 2.63 13.42
N ILE A 126 -8.62 1.60 14.07
CA ILE A 126 -8.71 1.34 15.51
C ILE A 126 -7.35 1.64 16.14
N GLU A 127 -7.28 2.71 16.91
CA GLU A 127 -6.06 3.14 17.58
C GLU A 127 -6.10 2.64 19.04
N GLU A 128 -5.20 1.72 19.39
CA GLU A 128 -5.10 1.09 20.70
C GLU A 128 -3.79 1.53 21.38
N PHE A 129 -3.86 2.64 22.13
CA PHE A 129 -2.69 3.20 22.79
C PHE A 129 -3.01 3.55 24.26
N ASP A 130 -2.09 3.22 25.16
CA ASP A 130 -2.15 3.57 26.58
C ASP A 130 -3.49 3.16 27.26
N GLY A 131 -4.03 1.98 26.88
CA GLY A 131 -5.30 1.46 27.38
C GLY A 131 -6.55 2.16 26.85
N GLN A 132 -6.41 3.07 25.90
CA GLN A 132 -7.52 3.73 25.23
C GLN A 132 -7.72 3.16 23.82
N VAL A 133 -8.97 2.91 23.45
CA VAL A 133 -9.36 2.49 22.12
C VAL A 133 -10.12 3.63 21.45
N LYS A 134 -9.65 4.07 20.29
CA LYS A 134 -10.30 5.09 19.48
C LYS A 134 -10.58 4.55 18.08
N VAL A 135 -11.85 4.51 17.70
CA VAL A 135 -12.29 4.08 16.39
C VAL A 135 -12.57 5.28 15.50
N LYS A 136 -11.96 5.30 14.33
CA LYS A 136 -12.14 6.35 13.33
C LYS A 136 -12.51 5.69 11.98
N PRO A 137 -13.75 5.90 11.50
CA PRO A 137 -14.13 5.40 10.18
C PRO A 137 -13.41 6.20 9.08
N ILE A 138 -12.89 5.46 8.10
CA ILE A 138 -12.31 5.99 6.86
C ILE A 138 -13.19 5.47 5.73
N ALA A 139 -14.02 6.35 5.17
CA ALA A 139 -15.03 5.95 4.21
C ALA A 139 -14.74 6.49 2.81
N TYR A 140 -14.84 5.60 1.82
CA TYR A 140 -14.89 5.99 0.41
C TYR A 140 -16.30 6.47 0.05
N PRO A 141 -16.43 7.34 -0.97
CA PRO A 141 -17.74 7.65 -1.53
C PRO A 141 -18.32 6.42 -2.26
N SER A 142 -19.62 6.28 -2.32
CA SER A 142 -20.25 5.31 -3.24
C SER A 142 -20.05 5.81 -4.68
N LYS A 143 -19.14 5.19 -5.42
CA LYS A 143 -18.77 5.66 -6.76
C LYS A 143 -18.29 4.51 -7.67
N MET A 144 -18.64 4.62 -8.94
CA MET A 144 -18.20 3.70 -9.98
C MET A 144 -17.49 4.46 -11.09
N PHE A 145 -16.43 3.88 -11.58
CA PHE A 145 -15.67 4.34 -12.73
C PHE A 145 -15.67 3.22 -13.76
N LEU A 146 -16.29 3.43 -14.88
CA LEU A 146 -16.54 2.38 -15.87
C LEU A 146 -15.94 2.69 -17.23
N LYS A 147 -15.24 3.84 -17.35
CA LYS A 147 -14.59 4.29 -18.57
C LYS A 147 -13.08 4.37 -18.38
N GLU A 148 -12.36 4.22 -19.48
CA GLU A 148 -10.90 4.37 -19.52
C GLU A 148 -10.44 5.68 -18.87
N ASP A 149 -9.34 5.62 -18.13
CA ASP A 149 -8.68 6.73 -17.43
C ASP A 149 -9.52 7.47 -16.37
N GLU A 150 -10.83 7.17 -16.25
CA GLU A 150 -11.75 7.89 -15.35
C GLU A 150 -11.32 7.74 -13.88
N PHE A 151 -11.00 6.51 -13.47
CA PHE A 151 -10.52 6.25 -12.11
C PHE A 151 -9.16 6.91 -11.85
N ALA A 152 -8.20 6.77 -12.78
CA ALA A 152 -6.89 7.37 -12.62
C ALA A 152 -6.96 8.89 -12.53
N CYS A 153 -7.77 9.54 -13.38
CA CYS A 153 -8.02 10.98 -13.29
C CYS A 153 -8.56 11.38 -11.92
N TRP A 154 -9.53 10.62 -11.40
CA TRP A 154 -10.12 10.90 -10.09
C TRP A 154 -9.12 10.61 -8.95
N ALA A 155 -8.40 9.49 -8.98
CA ALA A 155 -7.47 9.09 -7.93
C ALA A 155 -6.30 10.06 -7.77
N TYR A 156 -5.79 10.60 -8.88
CA TYR A 156 -4.71 11.59 -8.84
C TYR A 156 -5.17 13.04 -8.66
N GLU A 157 -6.49 13.31 -8.68
CA GLU A 157 -7.02 14.68 -8.52
C GLU A 157 -6.56 15.31 -7.21
N LYS A 158 -6.50 14.52 -6.13
CA LYS A 158 -6.10 14.96 -4.80
C LYS A 158 -5.17 13.93 -4.16
N TYR A 159 -4.05 14.40 -3.58
CA TYR A 159 -3.17 13.55 -2.80
C TYR A 159 -3.93 12.87 -1.65
N GLY A 160 -3.73 11.56 -1.47
CA GLY A 160 -4.40 10.77 -0.43
C GLY A 160 -5.90 10.48 -0.68
N ARG A 161 -6.41 10.70 -1.90
CA ARG A 161 -7.81 10.33 -2.22
C ARG A 161 -8.04 8.83 -2.23
N ILE A 162 -7.03 8.08 -2.67
CA ILE A 162 -6.91 6.63 -2.51
C ILE A 162 -5.74 6.38 -1.57
N GLU A 163 -5.97 5.58 -0.54
CA GLU A 163 -4.91 5.18 0.39
C GLU A 163 -3.92 4.24 -0.31
N ALA A 164 -2.66 4.33 0.10
CA ALA A 164 -1.60 3.48 -0.42
C ALA A 164 -1.56 2.17 0.37
N THR A 165 -2.69 1.48 0.44
CA THR A 165 -2.83 0.18 1.11
C THR A 165 -3.12 -0.90 0.10
N THR A 166 -2.78 -2.13 0.42
CA THR A 166 -3.09 -3.31 -0.41
C THR A 166 -4.18 -4.18 0.20
N TRP A 167 -4.46 -4.00 1.48
CA TRP A 167 -5.55 -4.71 2.15
C TRP A 167 -6.93 -4.04 1.89
N ASN A 168 -7.98 -4.80 2.14
CA ASN A 168 -9.39 -4.40 1.95
C ASN A 168 -9.77 -3.99 0.52
N ILE A 169 -9.14 -4.64 -0.45
CA ILE A 169 -9.35 -4.41 -1.87
C ILE A 169 -9.51 -5.77 -2.54
N LEU A 170 -10.59 -5.99 -3.29
CA LEU A 170 -10.73 -7.17 -4.14
C LEU A 170 -10.25 -6.81 -5.55
N ILE A 171 -9.29 -7.55 -6.07
CA ILE A 171 -8.59 -7.26 -7.32
C ILE A 171 -8.64 -8.49 -8.23
N ASP A 172 -8.99 -8.32 -9.52
CA ASP A 172 -8.73 -9.35 -10.52
C ASP A 172 -7.22 -9.65 -10.52
N ILE A 173 -6.85 -10.88 -10.23
CA ILE A 173 -5.44 -11.28 -10.09
C ILE A 173 -4.63 -11.03 -11.37
N ASN A 174 -5.30 -10.99 -12.52
CA ASN A 174 -4.68 -10.67 -13.80
C ASN A 174 -4.17 -9.23 -13.87
N VAL A 175 -4.67 -8.30 -13.05
CA VAL A 175 -4.10 -6.95 -12.92
C VAL A 175 -2.62 -7.05 -12.54
N PHE A 176 -2.27 -7.91 -11.59
CA PHE A 176 -0.88 -8.17 -11.23
C PHE A 176 -0.14 -8.98 -12.29
N ARG A 177 -0.68 -10.13 -12.69
CA ARG A 177 0.02 -11.11 -13.54
C ARG A 177 0.27 -10.61 -14.95
N LYS A 178 -0.74 -10.04 -15.64
CA LYS A 178 -0.60 -9.53 -17.01
C LYS A 178 0.27 -8.29 -17.11
N ASN A 179 0.29 -7.45 -16.07
CA ASN A 179 1.09 -6.23 -16.05
C ASN A 179 2.45 -6.41 -15.36
N ASN A 180 2.79 -7.63 -14.94
CA ASN A 180 4.04 -7.95 -14.23
C ASN A 180 4.28 -7.03 -13.03
N ILE A 181 3.20 -6.77 -12.24
CA ILE A 181 3.27 -5.93 -11.06
C ILE A 181 3.75 -6.77 -9.89
N HIS A 182 4.88 -6.38 -9.32
CA HIS A 182 5.48 -7.01 -8.14
C HIS A 182 5.77 -5.98 -7.07
N TYR A 183 5.54 -6.34 -5.82
CA TYR A 183 5.99 -5.58 -4.67
C TYR A 183 7.51 -5.54 -4.64
N LYS A 184 8.06 -4.40 -4.28
CA LYS A 184 9.51 -4.27 -4.17
C LYS A 184 9.99 -4.92 -2.86
N PRO A 185 11.20 -5.52 -2.83
CA PRO A 185 11.78 -6.14 -1.64
C PRO A 185 12.27 -5.07 -0.66
N ILE A 186 11.35 -4.30 -0.13
CA ILE A 186 11.59 -3.22 0.83
C ILE A 186 10.63 -3.40 2.01
N ASN A 187 11.09 -3.06 3.22
CA ASN A 187 10.30 -3.18 4.45
C ASN A 187 9.50 -1.91 4.76
N PHE A 188 9.60 -0.90 3.90
CA PHE A 188 9.05 0.42 4.16
C PHE A 188 8.39 0.99 2.93
N TRP A 189 7.10 1.29 3.03
CA TRP A 189 6.31 1.84 1.93
C TRP A 189 6.29 0.92 0.68
N GLU A 190 6.39 -0.38 0.86
CA GLU A 190 6.31 -1.37 -0.21
C GLU A 190 4.95 -1.32 -0.92
N ASP A 191 3.89 -1.11 -0.16
CA ASP A 191 2.53 -0.90 -0.65
C ASP A 191 2.42 0.42 -1.44
N MET A 192 2.95 1.52 -0.92
CA MET A 192 2.95 2.81 -1.61
C MET A 192 3.63 2.73 -2.98
N THR A 193 4.81 2.09 -3.06
CA THR A 193 5.56 1.99 -4.33
C THR A 193 4.87 1.14 -5.37
N THR A 194 3.98 0.24 -4.94
CA THR A 194 3.17 -0.60 -5.83
C THR A 194 1.84 0.07 -6.17
N THR A 195 1.13 0.57 -5.16
CA THR A 195 -0.23 1.10 -5.33
C THR A 195 -0.29 2.48 -5.95
N ILE A 196 0.82 3.24 -5.92
CA ILE A 196 0.85 4.57 -6.54
C ILE A 196 0.55 4.54 -8.03
N ASP A 197 0.95 3.47 -8.74
CA ASP A 197 0.69 3.29 -10.17
C ASP A 197 -0.53 2.39 -10.44
N LEU A 198 -1.12 1.75 -9.43
CA LEU A 198 -2.25 0.84 -9.60
C LEU A 198 -3.42 1.46 -10.39
N PRO A 199 -3.79 2.75 -10.18
CA PRO A 199 -4.83 3.39 -10.97
C PRO A 199 -4.56 3.43 -12.48
N THR A 200 -3.32 3.27 -12.92
CA THR A 200 -2.94 3.30 -14.34
C THR A 200 -3.07 1.95 -15.05
N TYR A 201 -3.32 0.89 -14.30
CA TYR A 201 -3.43 -0.48 -14.81
C TYR A 201 -4.87 -0.99 -14.86
N VAL A 202 -5.82 -0.22 -14.33
CA VAL A 202 -7.22 -0.60 -14.18
C VAL A 202 -8.14 0.40 -14.87
N GLN A 203 -9.27 -0.09 -15.35
CA GLN A 203 -10.24 0.74 -16.09
C GLN A 203 -11.57 0.82 -15.36
N ARG A 204 -12.01 -0.30 -14.78
CA ARG A 204 -13.33 -0.42 -14.16
C ARG A 204 -13.15 -0.60 -12.66
N VAL A 205 -13.57 0.39 -11.88
CA VAL A 205 -13.34 0.43 -10.44
C VAL A 205 -14.61 0.82 -9.70
N VAL A 206 -14.87 0.15 -8.59
CA VAL A 206 -15.97 0.46 -7.69
C VAL A 206 -15.42 0.84 -6.32
N LEU A 207 -15.97 1.91 -5.75
CA LEU A 207 -15.70 2.34 -4.37
C LEU A 207 -16.97 2.15 -3.54
N LEU A 208 -16.85 1.48 -2.39
CA LEU A 208 -17.94 1.21 -1.48
C LEU A 208 -17.78 1.97 -0.16
N PRO A 209 -18.83 2.64 0.33
CA PRO A 209 -18.80 3.29 1.64
C PRO A 209 -18.90 2.30 2.80
N ASP A 210 -19.19 1.03 2.50
CA ASP A 210 -19.37 -0.02 3.48
C ASP A 210 -18.08 -0.34 4.20
N ILE A 211 -18.13 -0.38 5.53
CA ILE A 211 -16.97 -0.70 6.38
C ILE A 211 -16.89 -2.22 6.49
N THR A 212 -15.86 -2.78 5.88
CA THR A 212 -15.62 -4.23 5.81
C THR A 212 -14.35 -4.67 6.54
N TYR A 213 -13.51 -3.74 6.97
CA TYR A 213 -12.19 -4.02 7.54
C TYR A 213 -11.95 -3.27 8.83
N GLN A 214 -11.30 -3.92 9.80
CA GLN A 214 -10.89 -3.38 11.09
C GLN A 214 -9.37 -3.30 11.12
N TYR A 215 -8.83 -2.12 10.83
CA TYR A 215 -7.38 -1.85 10.82
C TYR A 215 -6.90 -1.46 12.21
N HIS A 216 -6.08 -2.31 12.84
CA HIS A 216 -5.58 -2.12 14.19
C HIS A 216 -4.21 -1.43 14.21
N CYS A 217 -4.14 -0.24 14.79
CA CYS A 217 -2.90 0.51 15.01
C CYS A 217 -2.42 0.31 16.46
N ARG A 218 -1.25 -0.33 16.61
CA ARG A 218 -0.69 -0.68 17.93
C ARG A 218 0.79 -0.31 18.04
N TYR A 219 1.31 -0.21 19.26
CA TYR A 219 2.75 -0.10 19.48
C TYR A 219 3.47 -1.33 18.92
N GLY A 220 4.55 -1.10 18.17
CA GLY A 220 5.37 -2.16 17.57
C GLY A 220 4.91 -2.63 16.19
N SER A 221 3.77 -2.15 15.65
CA SER A 221 3.40 -2.40 14.25
C SER A 221 4.36 -1.69 13.29
N LEU A 222 4.45 -2.18 12.04
CA LEU A 222 5.30 -1.56 11.00
C LEU A 222 4.91 -0.09 10.76
N SER A 223 3.62 0.25 10.88
CA SER A 223 3.12 1.62 10.76
C SER A 223 3.60 2.56 11.87
N ASN A 224 4.16 2.05 12.97
CA ASN A 224 4.69 2.83 14.10
C ASN A 224 6.20 3.09 14.00
N PHE A 225 6.76 3.08 12.82
CA PHE A 225 8.15 3.35 12.49
C PHE A 225 8.75 4.59 13.15
N GLN A 226 7.95 5.61 13.40
CA GLN A 226 8.41 6.88 13.97
C GLN A 226 8.89 6.78 15.44
N LYS A 227 8.64 5.66 16.12
CA LYS A 227 9.05 5.42 17.52
C LYS A 227 10.32 4.57 17.65
N ARG A 228 11.04 4.33 16.55
CA ARG A 228 12.34 3.62 16.59
C ARG A 228 13.44 4.54 17.12
N ASP A 229 14.24 4.04 18.03
CA ASP A 229 15.41 4.76 18.58
C ASP A 229 16.55 4.87 17.54
N ARG A 230 16.58 3.97 16.58
CA ARG A 230 17.58 3.93 15.50
C ARG A 230 16.98 3.44 14.19
N ILE A 231 17.35 4.08 13.09
CA ILE A 231 16.95 3.72 11.72
C ILE A 231 18.20 3.47 10.89
N SER A 232 18.21 2.34 10.13
CA SER A 232 19.28 2.10 9.16
C SER A 232 19.08 3.00 7.94
N LYS A 233 20.16 3.66 7.51
CA LYS A 233 20.16 4.42 6.25
C LYS A 233 19.87 3.53 5.05
N ASP A 234 20.38 2.31 5.03
CA ASP A 234 20.18 1.36 3.91
C ASP A 234 18.71 1.00 3.72
N GLU A 235 17.95 0.86 4.82
CA GLU A 235 16.51 0.60 4.78
C GLU A 235 15.77 1.73 4.04
N ILE A 236 16.04 3.00 4.40
CA ILE A 236 15.46 4.16 3.72
C ILE A 236 15.96 4.25 2.27
N GLN A 237 17.22 3.94 2.01
CA GLN A 237 17.83 4.02 0.69
C GLN A 237 17.24 3.00 -0.29
N ASN A 238 16.84 1.82 0.20
CA ASN A 238 16.10 0.85 -0.59
C ASN A 238 14.72 1.40 -1.02
N THR A 239 14.02 2.07 -0.11
CA THR A 239 12.75 2.74 -0.45
C THR A 239 12.97 3.88 -1.45
N ILE A 240 14.04 4.67 -1.34
CA ILE A 240 14.39 5.70 -2.33
C ILE A 240 14.61 5.07 -3.71
N ARG A 241 15.36 3.96 -3.79
CA ARG A 241 15.57 3.24 -5.07
C ARG A 241 14.24 2.76 -5.68
N ALA A 242 13.31 2.25 -4.86
CA ALA A 242 12.00 1.87 -5.34
C ALA A 242 11.21 3.07 -5.88
N MET A 243 11.29 4.24 -5.22
CA MET A 243 10.68 5.48 -5.72
C MET A 243 11.31 5.99 -7.01
N GLU A 244 12.63 5.81 -7.21
CA GLU A 244 13.26 6.13 -8.50
C GLU A 244 12.69 5.27 -9.65
N MET A 245 12.38 4.01 -9.41
CA MET A 245 11.68 3.17 -10.39
C MET A 245 10.28 3.70 -10.69
N VAL A 246 9.53 4.14 -9.66
CA VAL A 246 8.20 4.76 -9.83
C VAL A 246 8.30 6.06 -10.64
N LYS A 247 9.33 6.89 -10.40
CA LYS A 247 9.61 8.08 -11.22
C LYS A 247 9.88 7.69 -12.68
N GLY A 248 10.70 6.65 -12.91
CA GLY A 248 11.03 6.15 -14.24
C GLY A 248 9.81 5.71 -15.05
N ASN A 249 8.76 5.21 -14.38
CA ASN A 249 7.50 4.85 -15.03
C ASN A 249 6.74 6.05 -15.63
N SER A 250 7.08 7.29 -15.26
CA SER A 250 6.33 8.48 -15.68
C SER A 250 6.25 8.60 -17.21
N GLY A 251 7.33 8.28 -17.91
CA GLY A 251 7.41 8.44 -19.37
C GLY A 251 6.33 7.69 -20.16
N ARG A 252 5.88 6.52 -19.67
CA ARG A 252 4.84 5.70 -20.35
C ARG A 252 3.45 6.33 -20.33
N MET A 253 3.24 7.37 -19.52
CA MET A 253 1.92 7.98 -19.26
C MET A 253 1.79 9.39 -19.85
N LYS A 254 2.76 9.85 -20.66
CA LYS A 254 2.82 11.25 -21.16
C LYS A 254 1.55 11.70 -21.88
N ASP A 255 0.93 10.80 -22.62
CA ASP A 255 -0.26 11.09 -23.41
C ASP A 255 -1.57 10.94 -22.62
N LYS A 256 -1.50 10.57 -21.33
CA LYS A 256 -2.67 10.34 -20.51
C LYS A 256 -3.14 11.61 -19.80
N PRO A 257 -4.47 11.82 -19.68
CA PRO A 257 -5.04 13.06 -19.11
C PRO A 257 -4.65 13.27 -17.63
N TYR A 258 -4.34 12.22 -16.90
CA TYR A 258 -3.92 12.28 -15.50
C TYR A 258 -2.40 12.48 -15.31
N TYR A 259 -1.60 12.48 -16.36
CA TYR A 259 -0.13 12.51 -16.30
C TYR A 259 0.44 13.60 -15.39
N PRO A 260 0.05 14.91 -15.54
CA PRO A 260 0.60 15.96 -14.68
C PRO A 260 0.31 15.76 -13.19
N LYS A 261 -0.88 15.24 -12.86
CA LYS A 261 -1.32 15.00 -11.48
C LYS A 261 -0.69 13.74 -10.89
N ARG A 262 -0.48 12.69 -11.72
CA ARG A 262 0.27 11.51 -11.30
C ARG A 262 1.73 11.89 -10.99
N CYS A 263 2.39 12.68 -11.83
CA CYS A 263 3.74 13.16 -11.55
C CYS A 263 3.78 14.01 -10.27
N LEU A 264 2.79 14.87 -10.07
CA LEU A 264 2.64 15.60 -8.81
C LEU A 264 2.53 14.68 -7.61
N LYS A 265 1.71 13.61 -7.68
CA LYS A 265 1.57 12.63 -6.58
C LYS A 265 2.91 11.98 -6.24
N VAL A 266 3.67 11.57 -7.24
CA VAL A 266 5.01 10.97 -7.07
C VAL A 266 5.96 11.94 -6.39
N MET A 267 6.04 13.17 -6.90
CA MET A 267 6.93 14.18 -6.32
C MET A 267 6.51 14.64 -4.92
N MET A 268 5.20 14.69 -4.64
CA MET A 268 4.70 14.91 -3.27
C MET A 268 5.08 13.77 -2.33
N THR A 269 5.04 12.53 -2.80
CA THR A 269 5.52 11.38 -2.01
C THR A 269 7.01 11.53 -1.69
N CYS A 270 7.84 11.87 -2.68
CA CYS A 270 9.27 12.17 -2.44
C CYS A 270 9.45 13.32 -1.43
N PHE A 271 8.62 14.35 -1.50
CA PHE A 271 8.65 15.45 -0.53
C PHE A 271 8.32 14.99 0.89
N TYR A 272 7.30 14.13 1.07
CA TYR A 272 6.99 13.55 2.39
C TYR A 272 8.11 12.66 2.90
N MET A 273 8.77 11.87 2.02
CA MET A 273 9.97 11.11 2.38
C MET A 273 11.10 12.02 2.83
N ALA A 274 11.38 13.09 2.09
CA ALA A 274 12.40 14.07 2.46
C ALA A 274 12.12 14.71 3.84
N CYS A 275 10.87 15.08 4.12
CA CYS A 275 10.44 15.56 5.43
C CYS A 275 10.69 14.51 6.52
N SER A 276 10.34 13.25 6.28
CA SER A 276 10.57 12.14 7.22
C SER A 276 12.06 11.93 7.49
N ILE A 277 12.91 11.98 6.45
CA ILE A 277 14.37 11.87 6.59
C ILE A 277 14.92 13.02 7.42
N ILE A 278 14.50 14.25 7.17
CA ILE A 278 14.94 15.43 7.93
C ILE A 278 14.52 15.31 9.40
N ARG A 279 13.27 14.94 9.67
CA ARG A 279 12.74 14.74 11.03
C ARG A 279 13.52 13.68 11.80
N ASN A 280 13.87 12.57 11.15
CA ASN A 280 14.52 11.41 11.76
C ASN A 280 16.06 11.43 11.60
N ARG A 281 16.65 12.54 11.12
CA ARG A 281 18.08 12.62 10.77
C ARG A 281 19.01 12.25 11.93
N LYS A 282 18.62 12.59 13.17
CA LYS A 282 19.44 12.31 14.37
C LYS A 282 19.50 10.83 14.73
N ILE A 283 18.47 10.06 14.41
CA ILE A 283 18.37 8.63 14.71
C ILE A 283 18.69 7.74 13.51
N THR A 284 18.87 8.34 12.31
CA THR A 284 19.28 7.61 11.10
C THR A 284 20.80 7.45 11.07
N GLN A 285 21.27 6.23 10.84
CA GLN A 285 22.69 5.92 10.88
C GLN A 285 23.14 5.11 9.65
N PRO A 286 24.17 5.62 8.92
CA PRO A 286 24.71 6.98 8.99
C PRO A 286 23.65 8.02 8.55
N PRO A 287 23.78 9.29 8.95
CA PRO A 287 22.80 10.32 8.58
C PRO A 287 22.85 10.64 7.08
N PHE A 288 21.72 11.06 6.52
CA PHE A 288 21.68 11.59 5.16
C PHE A 288 22.33 12.96 5.05
N SER A 289 23.10 13.18 4.02
CA SER A 289 23.63 14.49 3.63
C SER A 289 22.53 15.34 2.98
N ASP A 290 22.73 16.66 2.95
CA ASP A 290 21.79 17.57 2.25
C ASP A 290 21.71 17.28 0.76
N ARG A 291 22.82 16.83 0.16
CA ARG A 291 22.84 16.42 -1.25
C ARG A 291 21.92 15.22 -1.52
N GLU A 292 22.02 14.18 -0.70
CA GLU A 292 21.15 12.99 -0.87
C GLU A 292 19.67 13.33 -0.68
N ILE A 293 19.34 14.22 0.26
CA ILE A 293 17.96 14.68 0.47
C ILE A 293 17.46 15.48 -0.74
N ARG A 294 18.30 16.39 -1.28
CA ARG A 294 17.97 17.15 -2.49
C ARG A 294 17.80 16.21 -3.69
N ASP A 295 18.67 15.22 -3.87
CA ASP A 295 18.66 14.30 -5.00
C ASP A 295 17.38 13.45 -5.02
N LEU A 296 16.80 13.11 -3.85
CA LEU A 296 15.46 12.51 -3.76
C LEU A 296 14.38 13.38 -4.43
N MET A 297 14.54 14.70 -4.43
CA MET A 297 13.62 15.64 -5.09
C MET A 297 13.87 15.81 -6.59
N ALA A 298 14.84 15.10 -7.20
CA ALA A 298 15.05 15.13 -8.64
C ALA A 298 13.76 14.70 -9.37
N SER A 299 13.24 15.61 -10.21
CA SER A 299 11.98 15.39 -10.92
C SER A 299 12.20 14.51 -12.17
N PRO A 300 11.27 13.60 -12.47
CA PRO A 300 11.27 12.88 -13.74
C PRO A 300 10.85 13.77 -14.94
N LEU A 301 10.41 14.99 -14.66
CA LEU A 301 9.90 15.96 -15.63
C LEU A 301 10.99 16.95 -16.02
N GLY A 302 11.02 17.32 -17.31
CA GLY A 302 11.79 18.46 -17.79
C GLY A 302 11.13 19.80 -17.44
N PHE A 303 11.93 20.87 -17.31
CA PHE A 303 11.42 22.22 -17.01
C PHE A 303 10.39 22.70 -18.07
N THR A 304 10.73 22.56 -19.35
CA THR A 304 9.86 22.95 -20.48
C THR A 304 8.56 22.13 -20.49
N GLU A 305 8.65 20.82 -20.22
CA GLU A 305 7.49 19.93 -20.14
C GLU A 305 6.50 20.38 -19.05
N ILE A 306 7.00 20.81 -17.88
CA ILE A 306 6.15 21.35 -16.82
C ILE A 306 5.43 22.63 -17.26
N LEU A 307 6.08 23.48 -18.04
CA LEU A 307 5.48 24.73 -18.52
C LEU A 307 4.29 24.49 -19.47
N ASP A 308 4.27 23.34 -20.15
CA ASP A 308 3.17 22.96 -21.06
C ASP A 308 1.95 22.37 -20.33
N PHE A 309 2.08 22.06 -19.04
CA PHE A 309 0.97 21.50 -18.27
C PHE A 309 -0.19 22.48 -18.09
N LYS A 310 -1.40 22.03 -18.44
CA LYS A 310 -2.63 22.78 -18.19
C LYS A 310 -3.08 22.71 -16.73
N THR A 311 -2.73 21.63 -16.02
CA THR A 311 -3.10 21.38 -14.63
C THR A 311 -1.86 21.04 -13.79
N ALA A 312 -1.89 21.32 -12.49
CA ALA A 312 -0.81 21.04 -11.54
C ALA A 312 0.57 21.67 -11.89
N LYS A 313 0.62 22.62 -12.86
CA LYS A 313 1.83 23.27 -13.34
C LYS A 313 2.67 23.88 -12.22
N TRP A 314 2.10 24.80 -11.45
CA TRP A 314 2.84 25.56 -10.45
C TRP A 314 3.36 24.71 -9.30
N THR A 315 2.58 23.69 -8.89
CA THR A 315 3.01 22.80 -7.82
C THR A 315 4.12 21.85 -8.30
N ASN A 316 4.02 21.32 -9.55
CA ASN A 316 5.12 20.55 -10.14
C ASN A 316 6.38 21.39 -10.29
N LEU A 317 6.24 22.66 -10.70
CA LEU A 317 7.37 23.60 -10.82
C LEU A 317 8.04 23.87 -9.46
N ALA A 318 7.25 24.10 -8.41
CA ALA A 318 7.77 24.31 -7.06
C ALA A 318 8.55 23.08 -6.57
N LEU A 319 8.02 21.86 -6.79
CA LEU A 319 8.71 20.61 -6.42
C LEU A 319 9.95 20.37 -7.26
N TYR A 320 9.91 20.69 -8.57
CA TYR A 320 11.07 20.64 -9.46
C TYR A 320 12.19 21.55 -8.95
N MET A 321 11.87 22.76 -8.53
CA MET A 321 12.86 23.71 -8.00
C MET A 321 13.59 23.15 -6.78
N LEU A 322 12.92 22.40 -5.90
CA LEU A 322 13.58 21.75 -4.76
C LEU A 322 14.66 20.75 -5.20
N GLY A 323 14.51 20.11 -6.35
CA GLY A 323 15.50 19.17 -6.90
C GLY A 323 16.71 19.82 -7.58
N VAL A 324 16.60 21.10 -8.01
CA VAL A 324 17.67 21.79 -8.75
C VAL A 324 18.41 22.85 -7.94
N LEU A 325 17.85 23.30 -6.82
CA LEU A 325 18.48 24.27 -5.93
C LEU A 325 19.76 23.70 -5.27
N PRO A 326 20.68 24.56 -4.80
CA PRO A 326 21.81 24.13 -3.95
C PRO A 326 21.33 23.27 -2.76
N PRO A 327 22.03 22.18 -2.41
CA PRO A 327 21.55 21.22 -1.42
C PRO A 327 21.08 21.82 -0.09
N GLY A 328 21.89 22.70 0.52
CA GLY A 328 21.52 23.34 1.79
C GLY A 328 20.27 24.21 1.70
N LEU A 329 20.10 24.94 0.58
CA LEU A 329 18.89 25.76 0.35
C LEU A 329 17.65 24.88 0.12
N SER A 330 17.79 23.79 -0.64
CA SER A 330 16.71 22.83 -0.85
C SER A 330 16.22 22.25 0.48
N VAL A 331 17.15 21.74 1.31
CA VAL A 331 16.81 21.15 2.61
C VAL A 331 16.18 22.17 3.56
N LEU A 332 16.68 23.42 3.56
CA LEU A 332 16.10 24.51 4.35
C LEU A 332 14.64 24.76 3.94
N LEU A 333 14.36 24.87 2.64
CA LEU A 333 13.00 25.07 2.14
C LEU A 333 12.07 23.89 2.43
N ILE A 334 12.55 22.65 2.25
CA ILE A 334 11.80 21.43 2.62
C ILE A 334 11.47 21.47 4.12
N HIS A 335 12.42 21.84 4.97
CA HIS A 335 12.22 21.93 6.41
C HIS A 335 11.16 22.98 6.77
N ILE A 336 11.24 24.20 6.20
CA ILE A 336 10.27 25.28 6.45
C ILE A 336 8.87 24.85 6.02
N ILE A 337 8.71 24.35 4.79
CA ILE A 337 7.42 23.92 4.26
C ILE A 337 6.89 22.71 5.07
N GLY A 338 7.79 21.78 5.42
CA GLY A 338 7.45 20.60 6.23
C GLY A 338 6.91 20.98 7.61
N LYS A 339 7.53 21.95 8.29
CA LYS A 339 7.03 22.48 9.57
C LYS A 339 5.66 23.14 9.43
N GLN A 340 5.47 23.99 8.43
CA GLN A 340 4.16 24.63 8.18
C GLN A 340 3.05 23.60 7.94
N ARG A 341 3.39 22.46 7.34
CA ARG A 341 2.47 21.34 7.08
C ARG A 341 2.40 20.30 8.21
N ARG A 342 3.09 20.52 9.33
CA ARG A 342 3.20 19.59 10.47
C ARG A 342 3.75 18.20 10.10
N LEU A 343 4.71 18.16 9.18
CA LEU A 343 5.39 16.94 8.72
C LEU A 343 6.74 16.74 9.39
N ILE A 344 7.31 17.82 9.96
CA ILE A 344 8.59 17.86 10.67
C ILE A 344 8.38 18.44 12.05
#